data_97ce5b69d1392376159cca3642bdfe38
#
_entry.id   97ce5b69d1392376159cca3642bdfe38
#
_cell.length_a   1.000
_cell.length_b   1.000
_cell.length_c   1.000
_cell.angle_alpha   90.00
_cell.angle_beta   90.00
_cell.angle_gamma   90.00
#
_symmetry.space_group_name_H-M   'P 1'
#
loop_
_entity.id
_entity.type
_entity.pdbx_description
1 polymer ?
#
loop_
_entity_poly.entity_id
_entity_poly.type
_entity_poly.pdbx_seq_one_letter_code
_entity_poly.pdbx_strand_id
1 'polypeptide(L)'
;MEKDFGSSLFPSPTHILNTIGSFKVPTTFNSFFNDVIFEKLLPASNLEMNSSPREKANLTLTRSQLEHHDGYKLICEDSGITIHASNACGASYALNTLSQIIDHFGMLIPCFEIKDQPILKRRGFMLDVSRCKIPKMEALFELIDLLAQLRYNELQLYIEHTFAFKEHSTVWQNFTPFSAEEIRRIDKYCQDRFIELVPNLNSFGHFERWLRHEPYMKYAECPNGFQRNEPFMVRDHGSVLKPNQQSLDFIDSLYSEYLP
;
A
#
# COMPACT_ATOMS: atom_id res chain seq x y z
N MET A 1 -10.08 -35.41 -4.17
CA MET A 1 -9.72 -34.25 -5.03
C MET A 1 -8.44 -33.68 -4.45
N GLU A 2 -7.31 -33.82 -5.14
CA GLU A 2 -6.12 -33.06 -4.78
C GLU A 2 -6.47 -31.59 -4.90
N LYS A 3 -6.32 -30.85 -3.79
CA LYS A 3 -6.50 -29.39 -3.82
C LYS A 3 -5.39 -28.83 -4.72
N ASP A 4 -5.78 -28.21 -5.82
CA ASP A 4 -4.83 -27.57 -6.72
C ASP A 4 -4.11 -26.44 -5.99
N PHE A 5 -2.82 -26.65 -5.76
CA PHE A 5 -1.96 -25.76 -4.99
C PHE A 5 -1.85 -24.36 -5.64
N GLY A 6 -1.77 -24.31 -6.98
CA GLY A 6 -1.54 -23.06 -7.71
C GLY A 6 -2.75 -22.13 -7.77
N SER A 7 -3.95 -22.71 -7.89
CA SER A 7 -5.20 -21.93 -8.06
C SER A 7 -5.69 -21.29 -6.76
N SER A 8 -5.13 -21.67 -5.61
CA SER A 8 -5.52 -21.15 -4.28
C SER A 8 -4.68 -19.94 -3.82
N LEU A 9 -3.60 -19.61 -4.55
CA LEU A 9 -2.69 -18.53 -4.18
C LEU A 9 -2.96 -17.27 -5.02
N PHE A 10 -3.07 -16.13 -4.36
CA PHE A 10 -3.27 -14.85 -5.02
C PHE A 10 -2.38 -13.74 -4.44
N PRO A 11 -1.57 -13.06 -5.29
CA PRO A 11 -1.30 -13.35 -6.69
C PRO A 11 -0.65 -14.73 -6.88
N SER A 12 -0.93 -15.39 -8.00
CA SER A 12 -0.35 -16.70 -8.31
C SER A 12 1.17 -16.58 -8.48
N PRO A 13 1.97 -17.44 -7.81
CA PRO A 13 3.41 -17.45 -7.98
C PRO A 13 3.83 -17.84 -9.41
N THR A 14 5.00 -17.36 -9.81
CA THR A 14 5.55 -17.62 -11.15
C THR A 14 5.98 -19.07 -11.36
N HIS A 15 6.40 -19.74 -10.29
CA HIS A 15 6.83 -21.15 -10.34
C HIS A 15 6.50 -21.86 -9.05
N ILE A 16 5.87 -23.04 -9.17
CA ILE A 16 5.53 -23.94 -8.05
C ILE A 16 5.97 -25.35 -8.42
N LEU A 17 6.70 -25.99 -7.52
CA LEU A 17 7.09 -27.39 -7.59
C LEU A 17 6.60 -28.11 -6.34
N ASN A 18 5.69 -29.06 -6.50
CA ASN A 18 5.28 -29.94 -5.40
C ASN A 18 6.37 -31.00 -5.15
N THR A 19 6.71 -31.21 -3.89
CA THR A 19 7.67 -32.22 -3.45
C THR A 19 6.97 -33.25 -2.57
N ILE A 20 7.65 -34.40 -2.33
CA ILE A 20 7.10 -35.47 -1.51
C ILE A 20 7.26 -35.07 -0.04
N GLY A 21 6.24 -35.27 0.78
CA GLY A 21 6.25 -35.02 2.22
C GLY A 21 5.17 -34.02 2.65
N SER A 22 5.15 -33.77 3.97
CA SER A 22 4.25 -32.78 4.57
C SER A 22 4.86 -32.19 5.84
N PHE A 23 4.59 -30.92 6.05
CA PHE A 23 5.05 -30.19 7.23
C PHE A 23 3.87 -29.89 8.16
N LYS A 24 4.03 -30.23 9.45
CA LYS A 24 3.07 -29.86 10.49
C LYS A 24 3.36 -28.44 10.96
N VAL A 25 2.48 -27.53 10.62
CA VAL A 25 2.58 -26.12 10.98
C VAL A 25 2.43 -25.97 12.51
N PRO A 26 3.36 -25.31 13.19
CA PRO A 26 3.23 -25.00 14.61
C PRO A 26 2.25 -23.84 14.83
N THR A 27 1.71 -23.70 16.03
CA THR A 27 0.92 -22.53 16.43
C THR A 27 1.77 -21.25 16.38
N THR A 28 3.04 -21.36 16.81
CA THR A 28 4.01 -20.28 16.78
C THR A 28 5.31 -20.79 16.17
N PHE A 29 5.82 -20.13 15.16
CA PHE A 29 7.07 -20.50 14.52
C PHE A 29 8.29 -20.13 15.40
N ASN A 30 9.23 -21.05 15.53
CA ASN A 30 10.57 -20.76 16.00
C ASN A 30 11.37 -20.25 14.80
N SER A 31 11.63 -18.95 14.72
CA SER A 31 12.22 -18.30 13.55
C SER A 31 13.67 -17.92 13.78
N PHE A 32 14.49 -18.13 12.76
CA PHE A 32 15.87 -17.68 12.69
C PHE A 32 16.06 -16.75 11.49
N PHE A 33 16.60 -15.55 11.75
CA PHE A 33 16.94 -14.58 10.72
C PHE A 33 18.46 -14.48 10.61
N ASN A 34 19.00 -14.74 9.42
CA ASN A 34 20.44 -14.65 9.22
C ASN A 34 20.92 -13.21 8.93
N ASP A 35 20.00 -12.24 8.83
CA ASP A 35 20.30 -10.83 8.59
C ASP A 35 19.27 -9.96 9.31
N VAL A 36 19.73 -8.89 9.93
CA VAL A 36 18.93 -7.91 10.69
C VAL A 36 17.86 -7.21 9.81
N ILE A 37 18.03 -7.21 8.50
CA ILE A 37 17.04 -6.63 7.58
C ILE A 37 15.65 -7.27 7.74
N PHE A 38 15.59 -8.52 8.18
CA PHE A 38 14.34 -9.25 8.36
C PHE A 38 13.63 -8.95 9.69
N GLU A 39 14.25 -8.25 10.63
CA GLU A 39 13.58 -7.81 11.87
C GLU A 39 12.42 -6.83 11.58
N LYS A 40 12.48 -6.13 10.45
CA LYS A 40 11.40 -5.23 9.96
C LYS A 40 10.13 -5.96 9.54
N LEU A 41 10.16 -7.29 9.43
CA LEU A 41 9.00 -8.09 9.02
C LEU A 41 7.99 -8.34 10.14
N LEU A 42 8.41 -8.25 11.39
CA LEU A 42 7.58 -8.60 12.54
C LEU A 42 6.24 -7.85 12.59
N PRO A 43 6.16 -6.54 12.29
CA PRO A 43 4.90 -5.82 12.28
C PRO A 43 3.95 -6.16 11.12
N ALA A 44 4.49 -6.70 10.02
CA ALA A 44 3.75 -6.94 8.77
C ALA A 44 3.36 -8.41 8.56
N SER A 45 3.75 -9.32 9.45
CA SER A 45 3.47 -10.75 9.33
C SER A 45 2.20 -11.13 10.09
N ASN A 46 1.33 -11.90 9.43
CA ASN A 46 0.17 -12.54 10.07
C ASN A 46 0.55 -13.86 10.79
N LEU A 47 1.82 -14.25 10.75
CA LEU A 47 2.31 -15.48 11.40
C LEU A 47 2.92 -15.15 12.76
N GLU A 48 2.56 -15.89 13.79
CA GLU A 48 3.19 -15.77 15.09
C GLU A 48 4.61 -16.39 15.05
N MET A 49 5.61 -15.57 15.38
CA MET A 49 7.02 -15.93 15.30
C MET A 49 7.77 -15.56 16.58
N ASN A 50 8.53 -16.51 17.11
CA ASN A 50 9.49 -16.28 18.20
C ASN A 50 10.92 -16.41 17.66
N SER A 51 11.81 -15.53 18.10
CA SER A 51 13.23 -15.63 17.77
C SER A 51 13.82 -16.91 18.38
N SER A 52 14.62 -17.65 17.62
CA SER A 52 15.19 -18.91 18.01
C SER A 52 16.60 -19.11 17.44
N PRO A 53 17.50 -19.87 18.13
CA PRO A 53 18.72 -20.32 17.49
C PRO A 53 18.43 -21.19 16.26
N ARG A 54 19.34 -21.15 15.28
CA ARG A 54 19.19 -21.84 14.00
C ARG A 54 18.85 -23.33 14.13
N GLU A 55 19.47 -24.01 15.08
CA GLU A 55 19.31 -25.44 15.29
C GLU A 55 17.92 -25.85 15.81
N LYS A 56 17.15 -24.88 16.32
CA LYS A 56 15.80 -25.07 16.83
C LYS A 56 14.73 -24.40 15.96
N ALA A 57 15.16 -23.71 14.94
CA ALA A 57 14.26 -22.98 14.05
C ALA A 57 13.52 -23.93 13.10
N ASN A 58 12.22 -23.74 12.97
CA ASN A 58 11.38 -24.39 11.96
C ASN A 58 10.95 -23.42 10.85
N LEU A 59 11.33 -22.13 10.97
CA LEU A 59 11.24 -21.12 9.93
C LEU A 59 12.58 -20.37 9.88
N THR A 60 13.25 -20.45 8.75
CA THR A 60 14.53 -19.77 8.53
C THR A 60 14.41 -18.75 7.41
N LEU A 61 14.82 -17.50 7.68
CA LEU A 61 14.93 -16.45 6.66
C LEU A 61 16.40 -16.21 6.36
N THR A 62 16.75 -16.37 5.09
CA THR A 62 18.13 -16.27 4.61
C THR A 62 18.22 -15.18 3.54
N ARG A 63 19.07 -14.18 3.78
CA ARG A 63 19.41 -13.21 2.76
C ARG A 63 20.20 -13.86 1.64
N SER A 64 19.73 -13.74 0.42
CA SER A 64 20.31 -14.35 -0.77
C SER A 64 20.22 -13.39 -1.93
N GLN A 65 21.24 -13.36 -2.77
CA GLN A 65 21.16 -12.60 -4.01
C GLN A 65 20.27 -13.36 -5.00
N LEU A 66 19.12 -12.80 -5.33
CA LEU A 66 18.19 -13.32 -6.32
C LEU A 66 18.22 -12.44 -7.58
N GLU A 67 17.73 -12.99 -8.68
CA GLU A 67 17.67 -12.28 -9.96
C GLU A 67 16.83 -10.99 -9.88
N HIS A 68 15.71 -11.05 -9.17
CA HIS A 68 14.85 -9.88 -8.94
C HIS A 68 14.98 -9.39 -7.50
N HIS A 69 15.09 -8.06 -7.33
CA HIS A 69 15.30 -7.43 -6.02
C HIS A 69 14.23 -7.80 -4.98
N ASP A 70 12.94 -7.82 -5.38
CA ASP A 70 11.81 -8.17 -4.51
C ASP A 70 11.32 -9.61 -4.72
N GLY A 71 12.15 -10.46 -5.35
CA GLY A 71 11.88 -11.88 -5.51
C GLY A 71 12.12 -12.67 -4.23
N TYR A 72 11.54 -13.87 -4.17
CA TYR A 72 11.77 -14.82 -3.11
C TYR A 72 11.79 -16.26 -3.61
N LYS A 73 12.41 -17.13 -2.81
CA LYS A 73 12.28 -18.58 -2.88
C LYS A 73 11.77 -19.07 -1.54
N LEU A 74 10.67 -19.80 -1.53
CA LEU A 74 10.03 -20.39 -0.36
C LEU A 74 10.06 -21.90 -0.50
N ILE A 75 10.70 -22.58 0.46
CA ILE A 75 10.89 -24.01 0.48
C ILE A 75 10.23 -24.56 1.73
N CYS A 76 9.37 -25.55 1.57
CA CYS A 76 8.77 -26.31 2.66
C CYS A 76 9.23 -27.77 2.58
N GLU A 77 9.87 -28.24 3.63
CA GLU A 77 10.31 -29.64 3.82
C GLU A 77 9.70 -30.20 5.10
N ASP A 78 9.73 -31.51 5.31
CA ASP A 78 9.21 -32.15 6.53
C ASP A 78 9.87 -31.58 7.81
N SER A 79 11.11 -31.10 7.72
CA SER A 79 11.90 -30.56 8.83
C SER A 79 11.62 -29.08 9.13
N GLY A 80 11.02 -28.32 8.20
CA GLY A 80 10.80 -26.89 8.37
C GLY A 80 10.68 -26.12 7.06
N ILE A 81 10.62 -24.79 7.21
CA ILE A 81 10.42 -23.86 6.11
C ILE A 81 11.62 -22.93 5.99
N THR A 82 12.11 -22.76 4.77
CA THR A 82 13.19 -21.81 4.45
C THR A 82 12.74 -20.78 3.43
N ILE A 83 12.95 -19.50 3.74
CA ILE A 83 12.73 -18.38 2.87
C ILE A 83 14.08 -17.79 2.46
N HIS A 84 14.34 -17.69 1.15
CA HIS A 84 15.44 -16.94 0.59
C HIS A 84 14.87 -15.67 -0.05
N ALA A 85 15.41 -14.51 0.33
CA ALA A 85 15.03 -13.21 -0.25
C ALA A 85 16.22 -12.25 -0.31
N SER A 86 16.23 -11.32 -1.26
CA SER A 86 17.28 -10.32 -1.35
C SER A 86 17.10 -9.18 -0.34
N ASN A 87 15.84 -8.93 0.07
CA ASN A 87 15.46 -7.88 1.00
C ASN A 87 14.22 -8.26 1.83
N ALA A 88 13.82 -7.36 2.73
CA ALA A 88 12.66 -7.57 3.59
C ALA A 88 11.33 -7.60 2.81
N CYS A 89 11.20 -6.83 1.74
CA CYS A 89 9.99 -6.81 0.91
C CYS A 89 9.73 -8.18 0.27
N GLY A 90 10.75 -8.79 -0.38
CA GLY A 90 10.64 -10.14 -0.94
C GLY A 90 10.32 -11.20 0.13
N ALA A 91 10.93 -11.08 1.32
CA ALA A 91 10.62 -11.98 2.44
C ALA A 91 9.18 -11.80 2.95
N SER A 92 8.65 -10.57 2.97
CA SER A 92 7.24 -10.30 3.30
C SER A 92 6.29 -10.97 2.30
N TYR A 93 6.61 -10.93 1.01
CA TYR A 93 5.81 -11.62 -0.01
C TYR A 93 5.83 -13.15 0.17
N ALA A 94 6.96 -13.71 0.57
CA ALA A 94 7.05 -15.14 0.90
C ALA A 94 6.20 -15.51 2.11
N LEU A 95 6.22 -14.71 3.19
CA LEU A 95 5.41 -14.91 4.38
C LEU A 95 3.91 -14.79 4.07
N ASN A 96 3.50 -13.84 3.23
CA ASN A 96 2.11 -13.73 2.77
C ASN A 96 1.68 -14.96 1.96
N THR A 97 2.55 -15.51 1.10
CA THR A 97 2.28 -16.75 0.38
C THR A 97 2.14 -17.92 1.33
N LEU A 98 3.03 -18.03 2.33
CA LEU A 98 2.97 -19.06 3.35
C LEU A 98 1.67 -19.01 4.17
N SER A 99 1.24 -17.79 4.55
CA SER A 99 -0.04 -17.58 5.25
C SER A 99 -1.22 -18.11 4.42
N GLN A 100 -1.29 -17.76 3.13
CA GLN A 100 -2.35 -18.26 2.24
C GLN A 100 -2.34 -19.79 2.10
N ILE A 101 -1.16 -20.41 2.07
CA ILE A 101 -1.02 -21.87 2.03
C ILE A 101 -1.58 -22.48 3.32
N ILE A 102 -1.23 -21.91 4.48
CA ILE A 102 -1.73 -22.38 5.78
C ILE A 102 -3.25 -22.21 5.87
N ASP A 103 -3.78 -21.08 5.43
CA ASP A 103 -5.23 -20.82 5.40
C ASP A 103 -5.98 -21.84 4.51
N HIS A 104 -5.35 -22.25 3.41
CA HIS A 104 -5.96 -23.20 2.47
C HIS A 104 -5.88 -24.67 2.94
N PHE A 105 -4.71 -25.10 3.41
CA PHE A 105 -4.45 -26.50 3.77
C PHE A 105 -4.65 -26.81 5.25
N GLY A 106 -4.61 -25.80 6.11
CA GLY A 106 -4.64 -25.96 7.57
C GLY A 106 -3.26 -26.29 8.14
N MET A 107 -3.26 -27.00 9.28
CA MET A 107 -2.04 -27.27 10.06
C MET A 107 -1.13 -28.37 9.49
N LEU A 108 -1.49 -29.00 8.39
CA LEU A 108 -0.67 -29.98 7.68
C LEU A 108 -0.57 -29.59 6.21
N ILE A 109 0.52 -28.93 5.87
CA ILE A 109 0.77 -28.44 4.51
C ILE A 109 1.66 -29.41 3.73
N PRO A 110 1.46 -29.57 2.41
CA PRO A 110 2.36 -30.39 1.57
C PRO A 110 3.74 -29.76 1.52
N CYS A 111 4.76 -30.54 1.20
CA CYS A 111 6.10 -30.03 0.88
C CYS A 111 6.12 -29.45 -0.54
N PHE A 112 6.85 -28.33 -0.71
CA PHE A 112 6.91 -27.61 -1.99
C PHE A 112 8.16 -26.73 -2.10
N GLU A 113 8.45 -26.30 -3.33
CA GLU A 113 9.34 -25.19 -3.64
C GLU A 113 8.56 -24.16 -4.47
N ILE A 114 8.55 -22.90 -4.04
CA ILE A 114 7.97 -21.76 -4.78
C ILE A 114 9.09 -20.78 -5.08
N LYS A 115 9.16 -20.34 -6.34
CA LYS A 115 9.95 -19.16 -6.74
C LYS A 115 9.01 -18.14 -7.33
N ASP A 116 9.12 -16.90 -6.85
CA ASP A 116 8.24 -15.86 -7.31
C ASP A 116 8.91 -14.49 -7.27
N GLN A 117 8.44 -13.61 -8.12
CA GLN A 117 8.91 -12.23 -8.23
C GLN A 117 7.84 -11.34 -8.88
N PRO A 118 7.77 -10.05 -8.52
CA PRO A 118 6.86 -9.14 -9.19
C PRO A 118 7.25 -8.95 -10.66
N ILE A 119 6.29 -9.09 -11.58
CA ILE A 119 6.48 -8.78 -13.00
C ILE A 119 6.46 -7.27 -13.24
N LEU A 120 5.52 -6.56 -12.57
CA LEU A 120 5.40 -5.11 -12.65
C LEU A 120 6.14 -4.46 -11.50
N LYS A 121 7.01 -3.49 -11.82
CA LYS A 121 7.77 -2.74 -10.82
C LYS A 121 6.87 -1.89 -9.93
N ARG A 122 5.87 -1.19 -10.50
CA ARG A 122 4.89 -0.38 -9.77
C ARG A 122 3.52 -1.05 -9.84
N ARG A 123 2.92 -1.25 -8.68
CA ARG A 123 1.60 -1.86 -8.47
C ARG A 123 0.82 -0.94 -7.54
N GLY A 124 0.28 0.13 -8.15
CA GLY A 124 -0.36 1.22 -7.43
C GLY A 124 -1.86 1.04 -7.33
N PHE A 125 -2.42 1.53 -6.22
CA PHE A 125 -3.84 1.73 -6.01
C PHE A 125 -4.10 3.21 -5.70
N MET A 126 -5.06 3.83 -6.38
CA MET A 126 -5.49 5.20 -6.11
C MET A 126 -6.86 5.18 -5.47
N LEU A 127 -6.96 5.76 -4.28
CA LEU A 127 -8.21 5.95 -3.55
C LEU A 127 -8.63 7.42 -3.65
N ASP A 128 -9.80 7.67 -4.23
CA ASP A 128 -10.40 8.99 -4.22
C ASP A 128 -11.01 9.29 -2.84
N VAL A 129 -10.43 10.24 -2.13
CA VAL A 129 -10.88 10.69 -0.82
C VAL A 129 -11.53 12.08 -0.85
N SER A 130 -11.79 12.61 -2.06
CA SER A 130 -12.32 13.96 -2.27
C SER A 130 -13.75 13.99 -2.77
N ARG A 131 -14.31 12.84 -3.20
CA ARG A 131 -15.70 12.75 -3.69
C ARG A 131 -16.56 11.98 -2.71
N CYS A 132 -17.52 12.66 -2.11
CA CYS A 132 -18.62 12.10 -1.31
C CYS A 132 -18.20 11.38 -0.02
N LYS A 133 -16.99 10.82 0.12
CA LYS A 133 -16.64 10.00 1.28
C LYS A 133 -15.14 10.05 1.58
N ILE A 134 -14.81 10.29 2.84
CA ILE A 134 -13.47 10.13 3.41
C ILE A 134 -13.50 8.89 4.31
N PRO A 135 -12.62 7.91 4.14
CA PRO A 135 -12.59 6.73 4.98
C PRO A 135 -12.13 7.08 6.40
N LYS A 136 -12.61 6.33 7.38
CA LYS A 136 -12.04 6.34 8.73
C LYS A 136 -10.64 5.73 8.70
N MET A 137 -9.80 6.11 9.64
CA MET A 137 -8.42 5.62 9.73
C MET A 137 -8.36 4.09 9.82
N GLU A 138 -9.26 3.47 10.60
CA GLU A 138 -9.31 2.01 10.74
C GLU A 138 -9.58 1.32 9.40
N ALA A 139 -10.59 1.80 8.65
CA ALA A 139 -10.93 1.25 7.35
C ALA A 139 -9.81 1.46 6.31
N LEU A 140 -9.05 2.57 6.43
CA LEU A 140 -7.90 2.81 5.57
C LEU A 140 -6.74 1.87 5.91
N PHE A 141 -6.50 1.59 7.17
CA PHE A 141 -5.50 0.61 7.60
C PHE A 141 -5.86 -0.81 7.15
N GLU A 142 -7.12 -1.22 7.26
CA GLU A 142 -7.61 -2.49 6.71
C GLU A 142 -7.38 -2.59 5.20
N LEU A 143 -7.63 -1.50 4.45
CA LEU A 143 -7.33 -1.44 3.02
C LEU A 143 -5.83 -1.59 2.75
N ILE A 144 -4.97 -0.92 3.51
CA ILE A 144 -3.52 -1.01 3.37
C ILE A 144 -3.04 -2.44 3.65
N ASP A 145 -3.59 -3.11 4.67
CA ASP A 145 -3.30 -4.51 4.95
C ASP A 145 -3.68 -5.43 3.79
N LEU A 146 -4.86 -5.22 3.21
CA LEU A 146 -5.30 -5.94 2.01
C LEU A 146 -4.37 -5.68 0.80
N LEU A 147 -4.00 -4.42 0.57
CA LEU A 147 -3.08 -4.06 -0.51
C LEU A 147 -1.71 -4.73 -0.33
N ALA A 148 -1.18 -4.78 0.90
CA ALA A 148 0.06 -5.48 1.20
C ALA A 148 -0.04 -6.99 0.92
N GLN A 149 -1.14 -7.64 1.32
CA GLN A 149 -1.40 -9.05 1.02
C GLN A 149 -1.45 -9.32 -0.49
N LEU A 150 -2.03 -8.39 -1.24
CA LEU A 150 -2.11 -8.44 -2.71
C LEU A 150 -0.82 -7.95 -3.40
N ARG A 151 0.23 -7.66 -2.63
CA ARG A 151 1.55 -7.20 -3.09
C ARG A 151 1.54 -5.88 -3.86
N TYR A 152 0.58 -5.00 -3.57
CA TYR A 152 0.67 -3.61 -3.99
C TYR A 152 1.84 -2.95 -3.28
N ASN A 153 2.51 -2.02 -3.96
CA ASN A 153 3.65 -1.30 -3.41
C ASN A 153 3.52 0.22 -3.52
N GLU A 154 2.35 0.70 -3.91
CA GLU A 154 2.05 2.11 -4.02
C GLU A 154 0.58 2.37 -3.66
N LEU A 155 0.34 3.37 -2.80
CA LEU A 155 -0.98 3.91 -2.49
C LEU A 155 -0.99 5.39 -2.79
N GLN A 156 -1.99 5.86 -3.54
CA GLN A 156 -2.24 7.27 -3.76
C GLN A 156 -3.56 7.67 -3.13
N LEU A 157 -3.56 8.73 -2.32
CA LEU A 157 -4.78 9.39 -1.85
C LEU A 157 -5.03 10.57 -2.77
N TYR A 158 -6.08 10.48 -3.59
CA TYR A 158 -6.46 11.56 -4.48
C TYR A 158 -7.16 12.67 -3.70
N ILE A 159 -6.50 13.82 -3.57
CA ILE A 159 -6.92 14.95 -2.75
C ILE A 159 -7.21 16.18 -3.60
N GLU A 160 -8.39 16.78 -3.40
CA GLU A 160 -8.78 18.08 -3.91
C GLU A 160 -8.82 19.13 -2.77
N HIS A 161 -9.54 18.85 -1.68
CA HIS A 161 -9.80 19.75 -0.55
C HIS A 161 -9.80 19.03 0.79
N THR A 162 -9.49 17.76 0.82
CA THR A 162 -9.64 16.87 1.98
C THR A 162 -8.36 16.71 2.79
N PHE A 163 -7.53 17.74 2.78
CA PHE A 163 -6.41 17.93 3.70
C PHE A 163 -6.62 19.24 4.49
N ALA A 164 -6.31 19.20 5.80
CA ALA A 164 -6.55 20.31 6.72
C ALA A 164 -5.43 21.36 6.64
N PHE A 165 -5.35 22.08 5.51
CA PHE A 165 -4.43 23.21 5.33
C PHE A 165 -4.67 24.29 6.38
N LYS A 166 -3.62 24.76 7.06
CA LYS A 166 -3.71 25.68 8.22
C LYS A 166 -4.42 26.98 7.88
N GLU A 167 -3.99 27.61 6.78
CA GLU A 167 -4.49 28.96 6.38
C GLU A 167 -5.74 28.89 5.50
N HIS A 168 -6.28 27.69 5.23
CA HIS A 168 -7.32 27.49 4.23
C HIS A 168 -8.58 26.80 4.78
N SER A 169 -8.89 27.00 6.06
CA SER A 169 -10.03 26.35 6.74
C SER A 169 -11.38 26.57 6.04
N THR A 170 -11.57 27.72 5.38
CA THR A 170 -12.78 28.03 4.59
C THR A 170 -13.11 26.92 3.56
N VAL A 171 -12.08 26.25 3.03
CA VAL A 171 -12.27 25.24 1.98
C VAL A 171 -12.70 23.89 2.56
N TRP A 172 -12.19 23.52 3.73
CA TRP A 172 -12.37 22.17 4.27
C TRP A 172 -13.18 22.09 5.57
N GLN A 173 -13.49 23.22 6.25
CA GLN A 173 -14.13 23.22 7.59
C GLN A 173 -15.47 22.49 7.67
N ASN A 174 -16.18 22.30 6.56
CA ASN A 174 -17.43 21.55 6.50
C ASN A 174 -17.25 20.08 6.12
N PHE A 175 -16.01 19.60 6.09
CA PHE A 175 -15.63 18.23 5.76
C PHE A 175 -14.83 17.65 6.93
N THR A 176 -14.48 16.38 6.86
CA THR A 176 -13.54 15.71 7.78
C THR A 176 -12.22 15.44 7.07
N PRO A 177 -11.39 16.48 6.83
CA PRO A 177 -10.15 16.33 6.08
C PRO A 177 -9.11 15.55 6.90
N PHE A 178 -8.15 14.93 6.23
CA PHE A 178 -6.98 14.40 6.90
C PHE A 178 -6.11 15.53 7.46
N SER A 179 -5.70 15.38 8.70
CA SER A 179 -4.65 16.22 9.29
C SER A 179 -3.26 15.77 8.83
N ALA A 180 -2.27 16.65 8.99
CA ALA A 180 -0.88 16.30 8.72
C ALA A 180 -0.38 15.13 9.59
N GLU A 181 -0.89 15.01 10.82
CA GLU A 181 -0.55 13.90 11.71
C GLU A 181 -1.13 12.58 11.19
N GLU A 182 -2.38 12.57 10.73
CA GLU A 182 -3.02 11.39 10.15
C GLU A 182 -2.30 10.94 8.87
N ILE A 183 -1.90 11.87 7.98
CA ILE A 183 -1.11 11.54 6.79
C ILE A 183 0.23 10.89 7.17
N ARG A 184 0.95 11.42 8.18
CA ARG A 184 2.20 10.78 8.66
C ARG A 184 1.96 9.39 9.25
N ARG A 185 0.84 9.17 9.94
CA ARG A 185 0.46 7.86 10.47
C ARG A 185 0.16 6.87 9.32
N ILE A 186 -0.53 7.33 8.27
CA ILE A 186 -0.80 6.53 7.07
C ILE A 186 0.51 6.18 6.38
N ASP A 187 1.39 7.16 6.18
CA ASP A 187 2.70 6.96 5.54
C ASP A 187 3.54 5.92 6.31
N LYS A 188 3.67 6.09 7.62
CA LYS A 188 4.37 5.13 8.46
C LYS A 188 3.76 3.72 8.39
N TYR A 189 2.43 3.62 8.38
CA TYR A 189 1.72 2.34 8.28
C TYR A 189 1.95 1.66 6.93
N CYS A 190 1.99 2.44 5.85
CA CYS A 190 2.36 1.98 4.51
C CYS A 190 3.81 1.50 4.45
N GLN A 191 4.76 2.30 4.97
CA GLN A 191 6.20 1.95 4.99
C GLN A 191 6.46 0.63 5.72
N ASP A 192 5.79 0.39 6.84
CA ASP A 192 5.89 -0.86 7.61
C ASP A 192 5.40 -2.09 6.81
N ARG A 193 4.68 -1.86 5.70
CA ARG A 193 4.14 -2.87 4.77
C ARG A 193 4.75 -2.83 3.39
N PHE A 194 5.85 -2.13 3.22
CA PHE A 194 6.56 -1.96 1.94
C PHE A 194 5.70 -1.31 0.85
N ILE A 195 4.78 -0.44 1.25
CA ILE A 195 3.95 0.39 0.37
C ILE A 195 4.45 1.82 0.46
N GLU A 196 4.67 2.46 -0.68
CA GLU A 196 4.96 3.89 -0.80
C GLU A 196 3.65 4.66 -0.80
N LEU A 197 3.47 5.60 0.14
CA LEU A 197 2.38 6.57 0.06
C LEU A 197 2.79 7.69 -0.88
N VAL A 198 2.16 7.76 -2.05
CA VAL A 198 2.45 8.78 -3.05
C VAL A 198 1.47 9.94 -2.89
N PRO A 199 1.95 11.16 -2.67
CA PRO A 199 1.10 12.35 -2.61
C PRO A 199 0.43 12.61 -3.97
N ASN A 200 -0.88 12.81 -3.95
CA ASN A 200 -1.68 13.12 -5.13
C ASN A 200 -2.62 14.29 -4.82
N LEU A 201 -2.09 15.50 -4.92
CA LEU A 201 -2.84 16.75 -4.76
C LEU A 201 -3.08 17.38 -6.13
N ASN A 202 -4.35 17.70 -6.44
CA ASN A 202 -4.66 18.42 -7.65
C ASN A 202 -3.99 19.80 -7.65
N SER A 203 -3.43 20.18 -8.78
CA SER A 203 -2.64 21.41 -8.93
C SER A 203 -3.02 22.26 -10.14
N PHE A 204 -4.06 21.88 -10.90
CA PHE A 204 -4.51 22.63 -12.06
C PHE A 204 -6.03 22.59 -12.21
N GLY A 205 -6.63 21.43 -12.40
CA GLY A 205 -8.07 21.22 -12.46
C GLY A 205 -8.64 20.67 -11.15
N HIS A 206 -9.96 20.45 -11.13
CA HIS A 206 -10.69 19.97 -9.94
C HIS A 206 -10.55 20.89 -8.71
N PHE A 207 -10.52 22.20 -8.97
CA PHE A 207 -10.45 23.25 -7.95
C PHE A 207 -11.81 23.86 -7.59
N GLU A 208 -12.92 23.25 -7.96
CA GLU A 208 -14.27 23.79 -7.70
C GLU A 208 -14.51 24.05 -6.21
N ARG A 209 -13.97 23.17 -5.35
CA ARG A 209 -14.10 23.29 -3.89
C ARG A 209 -13.36 24.49 -3.33
N TRP A 210 -12.31 24.95 -4.00
CA TRP A 210 -11.54 26.14 -3.68
C TRP A 210 -12.13 27.39 -4.33
N LEU A 211 -12.32 27.35 -5.64
CA LEU A 211 -12.64 28.51 -6.48
C LEU A 211 -14.07 29.05 -6.31
N ARG A 212 -14.94 28.34 -5.59
CA ARG A 212 -16.27 28.84 -5.17
C ARG A 212 -16.20 29.88 -4.04
N HIS A 213 -15.07 29.93 -3.32
CA HIS A 213 -14.88 30.83 -2.18
C HIS A 213 -14.18 32.10 -2.64
N GLU A 214 -14.68 33.24 -2.16
CA GLU A 214 -14.24 34.58 -2.61
C GLU A 214 -12.71 34.77 -2.57
N PRO A 215 -11.95 34.36 -1.54
CA PRO A 215 -10.51 34.56 -1.50
C PRO A 215 -9.74 33.87 -2.63
N TYR A 216 -10.32 32.82 -3.23
CA TYR A 216 -9.67 32.00 -4.25
C TYR A 216 -10.16 32.25 -5.68
N MET A 217 -11.27 32.97 -5.86
CA MET A 217 -11.83 33.27 -7.20
C MET A 217 -10.82 33.96 -8.13
N LYS A 218 -9.90 34.75 -7.58
CA LYS A 218 -8.83 35.42 -8.32
C LYS A 218 -7.86 34.47 -9.04
N TYR A 219 -7.78 33.20 -8.60
CA TYR A 219 -6.94 32.18 -9.23
C TYR A 219 -7.65 31.43 -10.35
N ALA A 220 -8.97 31.62 -10.51
CA ALA A 220 -9.74 30.90 -11.51
C ALA A 220 -9.47 31.40 -12.92
N GLU A 221 -9.39 30.48 -13.91
CA GLU A 221 -9.39 30.83 -15.34
C GLU A 221 -10.73 31.49 -15.76
N CYS A 222 -11.85 30.96 -15.23
CA CYS A 222 -13.20 31.50 -15.45
C CYS A 222 -13.80 31.87 -14.07
N PRO A 223 -13.47 33.05 -13.50
CA PRO A 223 -13.91 33.43 -12.15
C PRO A 223 -15.42 33.59 -12.01
N ASN A 224 -16.13 33.92 -13.09
CA ASN A 224 -17.59 34.07 -13.13
C ASN A 224 -18.33 32.79 -13.54
N GLY A 225 -17.61 31.66 -13.52
CA GLY A 225 -18.17 30.39 -13.95
C GLY A 225 -18.16 30.18 -15.46
N PHE A 226 -18.84 29.14 -15.90
CA PHE A 226 -18.90 28.75 -17.29
C PHE A 226 -20.16 27.93 -17.59
N GLN A 227 -20.54 27.89 -18.84
CA GLN A 227 -21.60 27.03 -19.36
C GLN A 227 -21.03 26.16 -20.47
N ARG A 228 -21.27 24.85 -20.37
CA ARG A 228 -21.02 23.88 -21.45
C ARG A 228 -22.33 23.58 -22.18
N ASN A 229 -22.22 23.01 -23.39
CA ASN A 229 -23.40 22.62 -24.18
C ASN A 229 -24.16 21.44 -23.52
N GLU A 230 -23.54 20.70 -22.58
CA GLU A 230 -24.21 19.67 -21.79
C GLU A 230 -25.12 20.34 -20.73
N PRO A 231 -26.40 19.99 -20.64
CA PRO A 231 -27.37 20.69 -19.78
C PRO A 231 -27.10 20.63 -18.29
N PHE A 232 -26.29 19.68 -17.84
CA PHE A 232 -25.89 19.48 -16.44
C PHE A 232 -24.54 20.11 -16.07
N MET A 233 -23.90 20.83 -16.98
CA MET A 233 -22.54 21.39 -16.80
C MET A 233 -22.55 22.92 -16.75
N VAL A 234 -23.52 23.50 -16.04
CA VAL A 234 -23.51 24.93 -15.69
C VAL A 234 -22.88 25.10 -14.33
N ARG A 235 -21.90 25.98 -14.22
CA ARG A 235 -21.25 26.37 -12.99
C ARG A 235 -21.16 27.87 -12.84
N ASP A 236 -21.45 28.36 -11.64
CA ASP A 236 -21.36 29.78 -11.25
C ASP A 236 -19.96 30.17 -10.71
N HIS A 237 -19.03 29.23 -10.69
CA HIS A 237 -17.66 29.40 -10.23
C HIS A 237 -16.68 28.64 -11.11
N GLY A 238 -15.38 29.00 -11.03
CA GLY A 238 -14.33 28.33 -11.75
C GLY A 238 -14.06 26.90 -11.26
N SER A 239 -13.41 26.11 -12.10
CA SER A 239 -12.97 24.74 -11.77
C SER A 239 -11.51 24.49 -12.10
N VAL A 240 -10.87 25.41 -12.82
CA VAL A 240 -9.50 25.32 -13.31
C VAL A 240 -8.75 26.59 -12.89
N LEU A 241 -7.50 26.39 -12.46
CA LEU A 241 -6.62 27.51 -12.12
C LEU A 241 -6.12 28.19 -13.40
N LYS A 242 -6.01 29.50 -13.33
CA LYS A 242 -5.40 30.31 -14.39
C LYS A 242 -3.89 30.01 -14.45
N PRO A 243 -3.33 29.66 -15.62
CA PRO A 243 -1.92 29.31 -15.74
C PRO A 243 -1.01 30.55 -15.70
N ASN A 244 -0.81 31.12 -14.53
CA ASN A 244 0.03 32.29 -14.30
C ASN A 244 0.87 32.14 -13.03
N GLN A 245 1.81 33.06 -12.79
CA GLN A 245 2.71 33.01 -11.64
C GLN A 245 1.96 33.01 -10.31
N GLN A 246 0.89 33.79 -10.18
CA GLN A 246 0.10 33.86 -8.95
C GLN A 246 -0.53 32.51 -8.56
N SER A 247 -1.01 31.75 -9.55
CA SER A 247 -1.54 30.39 -9.32
C SER A 247 -0.41 29.40 -9.01
N LEU A 248 0.77 29.54 -9.63
CA LEU A 248 1.93 28.71 -9.30
C LEU A 248 2.39 28.96 -7.87
N ASP A 249 2.52 30.21 -7.44
CA ASP A 249 2.91 30.58 -6.07
C ASP A 249 1.89 30.03 -5.05
N PHE A 250 0.60 30.07 -5.39
CA PHE A 250 -0.46 29.49 -4.55
C PHE A 250 -0.32 27.97 -4.44
N ILE A 251 -0.11 27.25 -5.54
CA ILE A 251 0.10 25.80 -5.53
C ILE A 251 1.37 25.42 -4.78
N ASP A 252 2.46 26.17 -4.97
CA ASP A 252 3.71 25.98 -4.25
C ASP A 252 3.51 26.09 -2.73
N SER A 253 2.71 27.06 -2.29
CA SER A 253 2.35 27.19 -0.87
C SER A 253 1.58 25.98 -0.33
N LEU A 254 0.69 25.38 -1.11
CA LEU A 254 -0.05 24.17 -0.73
C LEU A 254 0.89 22.95 -0.65
N TYR A 255 1.78 22.80 -1.64
CA TYR A 255 2.77 21.71 -1.63
C TYR A 255 3.75 21.84 -0.47
N SER A 256 4.19 23.07 -0.15
CA SER A 256 5.09 23.32 0.97
C SER A 256 4.50 22.95 2.33
N GLU A 257 3.18 22.89 2.46
CA GLU A 257 2.51 22.41 3.67
C GLU A 257 2.19 20.90 3.63
N TYR A 258 1.87 20.39 2.44
CA TYR A 258 1.41 19.01 2.26
C TYR A 258 2.55 17.99 2.15
N LEU A 259 3.66 18.37 1.49
CA LEU A 259 4.85 17.53 1.35
C LEU A 259 5.79 17.73 2.55
N PRO A 260 6.46 16.65 3.03
CA PRO A 260 7.41 16.74 4.13
C PRO A 260 8.70 17.47 3.73
#